data_7b08140488b6e725999ab8e5c8ed1775
#
_entry.id   7b08140488b6e725999ab8e5c8ed1775
#
_cell.length_a   1.000
_cell.length_b   1.000
_cell.length_c   1.000
_cell.angle_alpha   90.00
_cell.angle_beta   90.00
_cell.angle_gamma   90.00
#
_symmetry.space_group_name_H-M   'P 1'
#
loop_
_entity.id
_entity.type
_entity.pdbx_description
1 polymer ?
#
loop_
_entity_poly.entity_id
_entity_poly.type
_entity_poly.pdbx_seq_one_letter_code
_entity_poly.pdbx_strand_id
1 'polypeptide(L)' 'MQVGDLIRYVTGCIATVLYINVEGGTVKVFNDNGNIAWLVASDCEVISASQ' A
#
# COMPACT_ATOMS: atom_id res chain seq x y z
N MET A 1 4.92 7.11 -3.83
CA MET A 1 3.82 6.13 -3.84
C MET A 1 2.60 6.74 -4.48
N GLN A 2 1.94 5.99 -5.31
CA GLN A 2 0.72 6.43 -6.02
C GLN A 2 -0.32 5.33 -5.96
N VAL A 3 -1.58 5.73 -6.14
CA VAL A 3 -2.66 4.76 -6.28
C VAL A 3 -2.36 3.84 -7.47
N GLY A 4 -2.50 2.53 -7.26
CA GLY A 4 -2.19 1.52 -8.26
C GLY A 4 -0.81 0.90 -8.10
N ASP A 5 0.05 1.49 -7.29
CA ASP A 5 1.37 0.91 -7.04
C ASP A 5 1.24 -0.41 -6.30
N LEU A 6 2.16 -1.34 -6.59
CA LEU A 6 2.34 -2.53 -5.77
C LEU A 6 3.35 -2.20 -4.68
N ILE A 7 2.99 -2.57 -3.46
CA ILE A 7 3.86 -2.33 -2.30
C ILE A 7 4.07 -3.62 -1.54
N ARG A 8 5.16 -3.65 -0.78
CA ARG A 8 5.43 -4.71 0.18
C ARG A 8 5.53 -4.06 1.55
N TYR A 9 4.96 -4.69 2.57
CA TYR A 9 5.02 -4.15 3.91
C TYR A 9 5.65 -5.16 4.87
N VAL A 10 5.79 -4.75 6.15
CA VAL A 10 6.66 -5.41 7.15
C VAL A 10 6.59 -6.94 7.17
N THR A 11 5.45 -7.51 6.91
CA THR A 11 5.28 -8.97 6.94
C THR A 11 5.74 -9.66 5.65
N GLY A 12 6.21 -8.89 4.67
CA GLY A 12 6.56 -9.42 3.37
C GLY A 12 5.37 -9.60 2.43
N CYS A 13 4.18 -9.23 2.87
CA CYS A 13 2.98 -9.33 2.06
C CYS A 13 2.96 -8.24 1.00
N ILE A 14 2.29 -8.53 -0.11
CA ILE A 14 2.17 -7.61 -1.24
C ILE A 14 0.74 -7.11 -1.33
N ALA A 15 0.59 -5.83 -1.64
CA ALA A 15 -0.72 -5.23 -1.76
C ALA A 15 -0.70 -4.12 -2.81
N THR A 16 -1.89 -3.76 -3.28
CA THR A 16 -2.07 -2.67 -4.24
C THR A 16 -2.63 -1.45 -3.51
N VAL A 17 -2.04 -0.29 -3.75
CA VAL A 17 -2.48 0.95 -3.12
C VAL A 17 -3.79 1.40 -3.76
N LEU A 18 -4.82 1.60 -2.94
CA LEU A 18 -6.13 2.06 -3.37
C LEU A 18 -6.34 3.54 -3.08
N TYR A 19 -5.79 4.03 -1.98
CA TYR A 19 -5.98 5.40 -1.54
C TYR A 19 -4.84 5.81 -0.63
N ILE A 20 -4.44 7.07 -0.72
CA ILE A 20 -3.36 7.62 0.09
C ILE A 20 -3.91 8.76 0.93
N ASN A 21 -3.76 8.64 2.26
CA ASN A 21 -4.13 9.71 3.19
C ASN A 21 -2.84 10.45 3.56
N VAL A 22 -2.58 11.54 2.88
CA VAL A 22 -1.35 12.31 3.06
C VAL A 22 -1.27 12.90 4.47
N GLU A 23 -2.37 13.42 4.98
CA GLU A 23 -2.39 14.05 6.30
C GLU A 23 -2.10 13.05 7.42
N GLY A 24 -2.69 11.86 7.32
CA GLY A 24 -2.52 10.84 8.35
C GLY A 24 -1.30 9.96 8.15
N GLY A 25 -0.64 10.06 7.01
CA GLY A 25 0.50 9.21 6.70
C GLY A 25 0.15 7.76 6.54
N THR A 26 -1.09 7.46 6.12
CA THR A 26 -1.58 6.09 5.95
C THR A 26 -2.01 5.84 4.52
N VAL A 27 -2.07 4.56 4.16
CA VAL A 27 -2.52 4.15 2.84
C VAL A 27 -3.54 3.03 2.98
N LYS A 28 -4.54 3.06 2.13
CA LYS A 28 -5.54 2.00 2.04
C LYS A 28 -5.10 1.06 0.93
N VAL A 29 -5.03 -0.21 1.24
CA VAL A 29 -4.50 -1.19 0.30
C VAL A 29 -5.45 -2.38 0.16
N PHE A 30 -5.36 -3.02 -1.00
CA PHE A 30 -6.03 -4.28 -1.27
C PHE A 30 -4.95 -5.36 -1.28
N ASN A 31 -4.98 -6.26 -0.30
CA ASN A 31 -3.92 -7.25 -0.16
C ASN A 31 -4.20 -8.49 -1.00
N ASP A 32 -3.23 -9.39 -1.04
CA ASP A 32 -3.29 -10.59 -1.86
C ASP A 32 -4.31 -11.61 -1.35
N ASN A 33 -4.81 -11.44 -0.14
CA ASN A 33 -5.88 -12.27 0.41
C ASN A 33 -7.28 -11.79 0.02
N GLY A 34 -7.35 -10.67 -0.71
CA GLY A 34 -8.63 -10.10 -1.11
C GLY A 34 -9.25 -9.18 -0.07
N ASN A 35 -8.50 -8.78 0.94
CA ASN A 35 -8.97 -7.91 2.00
C ASN A 35 -8.45 -6.49 1.83
N ILE A 36 -9.18 -5.53 2.37
CA ILE A 36 -8.77 -4.13 2.38
C ILE A 36 -8.24 -3.80 3.78
N ALA A 37 -7.11 -3.09 3.83
CA ALA A 37 -6.48 -2.72 5.09
C ALA A 37 -5.90 -1.32 5.00
N TRP A 38 -5.69 -0.70 6.16
CA TRP A 38 -4.98 0.57 6.28
C TRP A 38 -3.60 0.30 6.85
N LEU A 39 -2.59 0.85 6.23
CA LEU A 39 -1.20 0.68 6.65
C LEU A 39 -0.54 2.03 6.81
N VAL A 40 0.50 2.08 7.66
CA VAL A 40 1.33 3.28 7.78
C VAL A 40 2.22 3.35 6.54
N ALA A 41 2.19 4.48 5.86
CA ALA A 41 2.90 4.63 4.58
C ALA A 41 4.40 4.38 4.71
N SER A 42 5.01 4.76 5.83
CA SER A 42 6.45 4.58 6.05
C SER A 42 6.85 3.12 6.20
N ASP A 43 5.89 2.22 6.47
CA ASP A 43 6.16 0.80 6.57
C ASP A 43 6.04 0.08 5.23
N CYS A 44 5.71 0.81 4.18
CA CYS A 44 5.47 0.25 2.87
C CYS A 44 6.62 0.56 1.92
N GLU A 45 7.01 -0.43 1.11
CA GLU A 45 8.04 -0.28 0.10
C GLU A 45 7.40 -0.47 -1.27
N VAL A 46 7.56 0.50 -2.16
CA VAL A 46 7.05 0.38 -3.54
C VAL A 46 7.94 -0.59 -4.29
N ILE A 47 7.35 -1.67 -4.79
CA ILE A 47 8.08 -2.68 -5.55
C ILE A 47 7.77 -2.64 -7.04
N SER A 48 6.64 -2.04 -7.41
CA SER A 48 6.30 -1.84 -8.82
C SER A 48 5.43 -0.60 -8.92
N ALA A 49 5.95 0.44 -9.53
CA ALA A 49 5.24 1.70 -9.66
C ALA A 49 4.21 1.64 -10.79
N SER A 50 3.05 2.25 -10.53
CA SER A 50 2.03 2.43 -11.55
C SER A 50 2.51 3.46 -12.58
N GLN A 51 2.18 3.24 -13.82
CA GLN A 51 2.51 4.15 -14.90
C GLN A 51 1.43 5.20 -15.10
#